data_5abcdba61bdf12ecdaab7eeee2a9bb48
#
_entry.id   5abcdba61bdf12ecdaab7eeee2a9bb48
#
_cell.length_a   1.000
_cell.length_b   1.000
_cell.length_c   1.000
_cell.angle_alpha   90.00
_cell.angle_beta   90.00
_cell.angle_gamma   90.00
#
_symmetry.space_group_name_H-M   'P 1'
#
loop_
_entity.id
_entity.type
_entity.pdbx_description
1 polymer ?
#
loop_
_entity_poly.entity_id
_entity_poly.type
_entity_poly.pdbx_seq_one_letter_code
_entity_poly.pdbx_strand_id
1 'polypeptide(L)'
;MKKIFYFSLLSSLSLFTACDRTTKTDKTTATTTTEAPKPPVYEFGFNLNDYNIVRDTLKQGDTFGKLLEDQHIGATEIHHIAEVTKELINPKNFRVGKPYAFLFDKKHPDTPHSFVYQPDIVNYIVVRLTDSIHAYNAERKVSIKEKAIGGEIENNLTVDAQNAGISQNATYQLGQIFDYTIDFFRLQKGDKFKIIYDERYVEDTIYAGVEKVKAAYFEWGGKAYYAFNFTTDSIKGTSGYYDENGNMMKRMFLKSPLDIFRITSKFGMRVHPVLHRMKGPFGTDYAAPTGTPIRVTAAGTVIQAGYSSGNGNYVKVRHNNMYTTQYLHMSKILAR
;
A
#
# COMPACT_ATOMS: atom_id res chain seq x y z
N MET A 1 -52.28 -20.56 0.21
CA MET A 1 -52.92 -21.57 1.03
C MET A 1 -52.06 -21.78 2.28
N LYS A 2 -52.67 -21.49 3.43
CA LYS A 2 -52.09 -21.54 4.77
C LYS A 2 -51.90 -23.01 5.21
N LYS A 3 -50.81 -23.33 5.91
CA LYS A 3 -50.81 -24.36 6.94
C LYS A 3 -49.91 -23.96 8.11
N ILE A 4 -50.58 -23.63 9.18
CA ILE A 4 -50.12 -23.42 10.54
C ILE A 4 -50.01 -24.82 11.18
N PHE A 5 -48.90 -25.11 11.89
CA PHE A 5 -48.88 -26.25 12.83
C PHE A 5 -48.48 -25.70 14.21
N TYR A 6 -49.48 -25.74 15.09
CA TYR A 6 -49.32 -25.65 16.54
C TYR A 6 -48.87 -27.01 17.05
N PHE A 7 -47.94 -27.06 17.99
CA PHE A 7 -47.83 -28.20 18.87
C PHE A 7 -47.72 -27.77 20.35
N SER A 8 -48.51 -28.46 21.11
CA SER A 8 -49.01 -28.18 22.43
C SER A 8 -48.04 -28.54 23.54
N LEU A 9 -48.09 -27.73 24.55
CA LEU A 9 -47.74 -27.80 25.96
C LEU A 9 -48.07 -29.15 26.62
N LEU A 10 -47.14 -29.73 27.39
CA LEU A 10 -47.51 -30.59 28.53
C LEU A 10 -46.56 -30.32 29.72
N SER A 11 -47.21 -29.89 30.78
CA SER A 11 -46.78 -29.68 32.16
C SER A 11 -46.64 -31.00 32.89
N SER A 12 -45.61 -31.19 33.72
CA SER A 12 -45.67 -32.07 34.86
C SER A 12 -44.92 -31.48 36.06
N LEU A 13 -45.74 -31.14 37.01
CA LEU A 13 -45.47 -30.67 38.36
C LEU A 13 -45.16 -31.87 39.23
N SER A 14 -44.04 -31.92 39.94
CA SER A 14 -43.78 -32.85 41.03
C SER A 14 -43.26 -32.12 42.25
N LEU A 15 -44.13 -31.97 43.21
CA LEU A 15 -43.83 -31.53 44.57
C LEU A 15 -43.27 -32.71 45.36
N PHE A 16 -42.11 -32.48 45.99
CA PHE A 16 -41.80 -33.25 47.23
C PHE A 16 -41.22 -32.25 48.26
N THR A 17 -42.02 -32.21 49.36
CA THR A 17 -41.65 -31.59 50.63
C THR A 17 -40.90 -32.61 51.49
N ALA A 18 -39.79 -32.22 52.06
CA ALA A 18 -39.29 -32.73 53.32
C ALA A 18 -38.42 -31.70 54.04
N CYS A 19 -38.89 -31.26 55.17
CA CYS A 19 -38.07 -30.55 56.17
C CYS A 19 -37.12 -31.53 56.85
N ASP A 20 -35.88 -31.13 57.07
CA ASP A 20 -35.28 -31.35 58.41
C ASP A 20 -34.24 -30.27 58.73
N ARG A 21 -34.23 -29.96 60.01
CA ARG A 21 -33.48 -28.88 60.69
C ARG A 21 -32.21 -29.45 61.24
N THR A 22 -31.03 -28.94 60.85
CA THR A 22 -29.88 -28.96 61.78
C THR A 22 -28.94 -27.79 61.44
N THR A 23 -28.86 -26.90 62.37
CA THR A 23 -27.88 -25.80 62.44
C THR A 23 -26.46 -26.35 62.54
N LYS A 24 -25.61 -26.04 61.55
CA LYS A 24 -24.16 -25.98 61.72
C LYS A 24 -23.61 -24.76 61.03
N THR A 25 -23.01 -23.93 61.84
CA THR A 25 -22.22 -22.76 61.48
C THR A 25 -20.98 -23.22 60.72
N ASP A 26 -20.97 -23.07 59.39
CA ASP A 26 -19.75 -23.24 58.63
C ASP A 26 -19.28 -21.89 58.11
N LYS A 27 -18.02 -21.59 58.47
CA LYS A 27 -17.29 -20.45 57.99
C LYS A 27 -17.23 -20.46 56.47
N THR A 28 -17.84 -19.46 55.86
CA THR A 28 -17.69 -19.18 54.42
C THR A 28 -16.24 -18.75 54.16
N THR A 29 -15.44 -19.70 53.76
CA THR A 29 -14.16 -19.40 53.12
C THR A 29 -14.47 -18.86 51.72
N ALA A 30 -14.33 -17.57 51.56
CA ALA A 30 -14.40 -16.94 50.24
C ALA A 30 -13.26 -17.53 49.39
N THR A 31 -13.61 -18.48 48.53
CA THR A 31 -12.67 -18.94 47.49
C THR A 31 -12.53 -17.82 46.48
N THR A 32 -11.45 -17.04 46.62
CA THR A 32 -11.02 -16.11 45.61
C THR A 32 -10.64 -16.94 44.39
N THR A 33 -11.55 -17.07 43.44
CA THR A 33 -11.28 -17.67 42.13
C THR A 33 -10.23 -16.74 41.45
N THR A 34 -8.97 -17.08 41.56
CA THR A 34 -7.92 -16.43 40.79
C THR A 34 -8.16 -16.80 39.34
N GLU A 35 -8.72 -15.88 38.56
CA GLU A 35 -8.87 -16.01 37.12
C GLU A 35 -7.50 -16.34 36.52
N ALA A 36 -7.40 -17.40 35.73
CA ALA A 36 -6.13 -17.79 35.10
C ALA A 36 -5.61 -16.59 34.27
N PRO A 37 -4.31 -16.31 34.34
CA PRO A 37 -3.75 -15.18 33.62
C PRO A 37 -4.04 -15.31 32.11
N LYS A 38 -4.64 -14.27 31.53
CA LYS A 38 -4.93 -14.22 30.10
C LYS A 38 -3.61 -14.36 29.32
N PRO A 39 -3.59 -15.14 28.23
CA PRO A 39 -2.38 -15.29 27.43
C PRO A 39 -1.91 -13.91 26.94
N PRO A 40 -0.60 -13.66 26.90
CA PRO A 40 -0.06 -12.37 26.48
C PRO A 40 -0.38 -12.11 25.00
N VAL A 41 -0.92 -10.93 24.72
CA VAL A 41 -1.18 -10.43 23.35
C VAL A 41 -0.19 -9.30 23.10
N TYR A 42 0.69 -9.48 22.12
CA TYR A 42 1.70 -8.49 21.78
C TYR A 42 1.29 -7.68 20.55
N GLU A 43 1.44 -6.36 20.64
CA GLU A 43 1.34 -5.44 19.51
C GLU A 43 2.32 -4.28 19.70
N PHE A 44 2.96 -3.82 18.65
CA PHE A 44 3.99 -2.77 18.68
C PHE A 44 5.16 -3.07 19.66
N GLY A 45 5.39 -4.35 19.99
CA GLY A 45 6.38 -4.75 20.97
C GLY A 45 5.92 -4.66 22.44
N PHE A 46 4.65 -4.31 22.70
CA PHE A 46 4.06 -4.20 24.03
C PHE A 46 3.10 -5.37 24.30
N ASN A 47 3.11 -5.87 25.52
CA ASN A 47 2.08 -6.79 25.99
C ASN A 47 0.80 -6.00 26.31
N LEU A 48 -0.24 -6.15 25.51
CA LEU A 48 -1.51 -5.41 25.64
C LEU A 48 -2.26 -5.72 26.95
N ASN A 49 -1.88 -6.78 27.66
CA ASN A 49 -2.46 -7.04 28.98
C ASN A 49 -2.03 -5.98 30.01
N ASP A 50 -0.91 -5.30 29.79
CA ASP A 50 -0.36 -4.32 30.72
C ASP A 50 -0.74 -2.87 30.38
N TYR A 51 -1.28 -2.63 29.16
CA TYR A 51 -1.60 -1.30 28.65
C TYR A 51 -3.05 -1.14 28.24
N ASN A 52 -3.57 0.07 28.43
CA ASN A 52 -4.75 0.56 27.74
C ASN A 52 -4.31 1.28 26.47
N ILE A 53 -4.93 0.98 25.31
CA ILE A 53 -4.56 1.57 24.04
C ILE A 53 -5.69 2.46 23.52
N VAL A 54 -5.35 3.70 23.26
CA VAL A 54 -6.22 4.66 22.59
C VAL A 54 -5.73 4.84 21.14
N ARG A 55 -6.58 4.49 20.16
CA ARG A 55 -6.25 4.54 18.73
C ARG A 55 -7.04 5.62 18.05
N ASP A 56 -6.39 6.36 17.14
CA ASP A 56 -7.06 7.30 16.24
C ASP A 56 -6.27 7.41 14.92
N THR A 57 -6.73 8.29 14.06
CA THR A 57 -6.14 8.56 12.75
C THR A 57 -5.88 10.05 12.64
N LEU A 58 -4.71 10.43 12.12
CA LEU A 58 -4.34 11.83 11.94
C LEU A 58 -5.33 12.58 11.05
N LYS A 59 -5.84 13.67 11.54
CA LYS A 59 -6.79 14.57 10.88
C LYS A 59 -6.08 15.81 10.32
N GLN A 60 -6.75 16.52 9.48
CA GLN A 60 -6.21 17.78 8.96
C GLN A 60 -6.03 18.80 10.10
N GLY A 61 -4.83 19.35 10.20
CA GLY A 61 -4.45 20.29 11.26
C GLY A 61 -3.81 19.63 12.50
N ASP A 62 -3.77 18.29 12.57
CA ASP A 62 -3.06 17.61 13.63
C ASP A 62 -1.54 17.79 13.45
N THR A 63 -0.89 18.08 14.55
CA THR A 63 0.56 18.06 14.67
C THR A 63 0.95 17.16 15.84
N PHE A 64 2.16 16.64 15.82
CA PHE A 64 2.61 15.78 16.92
C PHE A 64 2.55 16.52 18.26
N GLY A 65 2.98 17.79 18.29
CA GLY A 65 2.91 18.62 19.51
C GLY A 65 1.48 18.78 20.02
N LYS A 66 0.50 19.05 19.13
CA LYS A 66 -0.92 19.17 19.52
C LYS A 66 -1.45 17.85 20.11
N LEU A 67 -1.12 16.70 19.49
CA LEU A 67 -1.56 15.41 20.04
C LEU A 67 -1.00 15.13 21.44
N LEU A 68 0.23 15.59 21.73
CA LEU A 68 0.82 15.50 23.07
C LEU A 68 0.16 16.46 24.05
N GLU A 69 -0.16 17.69 23.61
CA GLU A 69 -0.89 18.68 24.40
C GLU A 69 -2.29 18.17 24.79
N ASP A 70 -2.99 17.55 23.88
CA ASP A 70 -4.30 16.91 24.11
C ASP A 70 -4.24 15.77 25.14
N GLN A 71 -3.04 15.23 25.39
CA GLN A 71 -2.77 14.28 26.48
C GLN A 71 -2.23 14.95 27.76
N HIS A 72 -2.38 16.26 27.89
CA HIS A 72 -1.95 17.06 29.06
C HIS A 72 -0.44 17.06 29.34
N ILE A 73 0.37 16.80 28.31
CA ILE A 73 1.85 16.92 28.42
C ILE A 73 2.22 18.40 28.37
N GLY A 74 3.10 18.82 29.26
CA GLY A 74 3.49 20.23 29.40
C GLY A 74 4.33 20.75 28.21
N ALA A 75 4.24 22.06 27.91
CA ALA A 75 4.91 22.65 26.75
C ALA A 75 6.44 22.43 26.72
N THR A 76 7.11 22.48 27.88
CA THR A 76 8.55 22.22 27.98
C THR A 76 8.90 20.78 27.60
N GLU A 77 8.10 19.82 28.05
CA GLU A 77 8.26 18.41 27.74
C GLU A 77 7.97 18.11 26.28
N ILE A 78 6.90 18.71 25.72
CA ILE A 78 6.59 18.62 24.28
C ILE A 78 7.76 19.11 23.44
N HIS A 79 8.39 20.24 23.80
CA HIS A 79 9.56 20.73 23.10
C HIS A 79 10.73 19.73 23.14
N HIS A 80 10.99 19.16 24.32
CA HIS A 80 12.03 18.14 24.46
C HIS A 80 11.72 16.87 23.63
N ILE A 81 10.47 16.37 23.69
CA ILE A 81 10.02 15.22 22.89
C ILE A 81 10.21 15.53 21.39
N ALA A 82 9.80 16.71 20.93
CA ALA A 82 9.92 17.09 19.54
C ALA A 82 11.37 17.13 19.05
N GLU A 83 12.30 17.64 19.87
CA GLU A 83 13.74 17.67 19.53
C GLU A 83 14.32 16.25 19.44
N VAL A 84 13.99 15.37 20.37
CA VAL A 84 14.49 13.97 20.37
C VAL A 84 13.92 13.17 19.18
N THR A 85 12.69 13.49 18.74
CA THR A 85 11.98 12.69 17.73
C THR A 85 12.04 13.27 16.32
N LYS A 86 12.62 14.46 16.11
CA LYS A 86 12.58 15.24 14.85
C LYS A 86 13.03 14.48 13.60
N GLU A 87 13.96 13.54 13.72
CA GLU A 87 14.44 12.74 12.61
C GLU A 87 13.40 11.69 12.16
N LEU A 88 12.59 11.20 13.10
CA LEU A 88 11.60 10.16 12.84
C LEU A 88 10.21 10.72 12.63
N ILE A 89 9.80 11.71 13.43
CA ILE A 89 8.49 12.38 13.31
C ILE A 89 8.71 13.83 12.91
N ASN A 90 8.42 14.15 11.66
CA ASN A 90 8.54 15.50 11.12
C ASN A 90 7.38 15.78 10.14
N PRO A 91 7.12 17.04 9.75
CA PRO A 91 5.99 17.40 8.90
C PRO A 91 5.96 16.71 7.53
N LYS A 92 7.07 16.13 7.06
CA LYS A 92 7.12 15.44 5.77
C LYS A 92 6.59 14.01 5.85
N ASN A 93 6.79 13.34 6.99
CA ASN A 93 6.39 11.96 7.20
C ASN A 93 5.15 11.80 8.10
N PHE A 94 4.79 12.81 8.89
CA PHE A 94 3.59 12.84 9.73
C PHE A 94 2.38 13.27 8.89
N ARG A 95 1.62 12.28 8.36
CA ARG A 95 0.64 12.50 7.29
C ARG A 95 -0.79 12.24 7.73
N VAL A 96 -1.70 13.13 7.32
CA VAL A 96 -3.15 12.94 7.48
C VAL A 96 -3.60 11.57 6.94
N GLY A 97 -4.54 10.94 7.65
CA GLY A 97 -5.08 9.62 7.31
C GLY A 97 -4.22 8.45 7.80
N LYS A 98 -3.10 8.69 8.47
CA LYS A 98 -2.28 7.63 9.05
C LYS A 98 -2.70 7.34 10.49
N PRO A 99 -2.78 6.05 10.87
CA PRO A 99 -3.16 5.67 12.23
C PRO A 99 -2.04 5.95 13.23
N TYR A 100 -2.46 6.25 14.45
CA TYR A 100 -1.59 6.35 15.61
C TYR A 100 -2.26 5.75 16.85
N ALA A 101 -1.50 5.51 17.88
CA ALA A 101 -1.99 5.05 19.16
C ALA A 101 -1.21 5.66 20.33
N PHE A 102 -1.90 5.92 21.43
CA PHE A 102 -1.30 6.13 22.73
C PHE A 102 -1.47 4.88 23.59
N LEU A 103 -0.42 4.49 24.28
CA LEU A 103 -0.41 3.39 25.24
C LEU A 103 -0.28 3.98 26.64
N PHE A 104 -1.21 3.60 27.51
CA PHE A 104 -1.24 3.99 28.92
C PHE A 104 -0.97 2.76 29.79
N ASP A 105 0.03 2.79 30.63
CA ASP A 105 0.25 1.72 31.61
C ASP A 105 -0.96 1.64 32.54
N LYS A 106 -1.50 0.44 32.74
CA LYS A 106 -2.65 0.22 33.62
C LYS A 106 -2.39 0.60 35.07
N LYS A 107 -1.12 0.62 35.49
CA LYS A 107 -0.71 1.08 36.84
C LYS A 107 -0.63 2.61 36.92
N HIS A 108 -0.44 3.30 35.77
CA HIS A 108 -0.32 4.75 35.66
C HIS A 108 -1.18 5.24 34.50
N PRO A 109 -2.52 5.21 34.62
CA PRO A 109 -3.43 5.44 33.49
C PRO A 109 -3.57 6.90 33.07
N ASP A 110 -3.10 7.84 33.87
CA ASP A 110 -3.32 9.28 33.68
C ASP A 110 -2.31 9.91 32.70
N THR A 111 -1.19 9.23 32.44
CA THR A 111 -0.15 9.75 31.54
C THR A 111 0.19 8.71 30.48
N PRO A 112 0.35 9.12 29.20
CA PRO A 112 0.70 8.20 28.16
C PRO A 112 2.14 7.70 28.34
N HIS A 113 2.30 6.37 28.35
CA HIS A 113 3.60 5.70 28.42
C HIS A 113 4.34 5.77 27.07
N SER A 114 3.61 5.58 25.97
CA SER A 114 4.20 5.59 24.63
C SER A 114 3.20 6.10 23.60
N PHE A 115 3.75 6.70 22.56
CA PHE A 115 3.05 7.04 21.33
C PHE A 115 3.56 6.15 20.19
N VAL A 116 2.65 5.63 19.37
CA VAL A 116 2.97 4.80 18.20
C VAL A 116 2.37 5.44 16.96
N TYR A 117 3.18 5.73 15.97
CA TYR A 117 2.75 6.24 14.67
C TYR A 117 3.00 5.21 13.58
N GLN A 118 2.04 5.00 12.69
CA GLN A 118 2.10 4.00 11.63
C GLN A 118 2.11 4.67 10.25
N PRO A 119 3.29 4.98 9.69
CA PRO A 119 3.40 5.59 8.37
C PRO A 119 2.89 4.68 7.25
N ASP A 120 2.97 3.37 7.43
CA ASP A 120 2.42 2.35 6.51
C ASP A 120 2.00 1.09 7.28
N ILE A 121 1.60 0.05 6.55
CA ILE A 121 1.06 -1.18 7.15
C ILE A 121 2.13 -2.05 7.83
N VAL A 122 3.40 -1.91 7.45
CA VAL A 122 4.54 -2.68 7.96
C VAL A 122 5.28 -1.90 9.03
N ASN A 123 5.63 -0.66 8.71
CA ASN A 123 6.50 0.16 9.55
C ASN A 123 5.70 0.94 10.59
N TYR A 124 6.27 1.07 11.77
CA TYR A 124 5.76 1.95 12.82
C TYR A 124 6.91 2.61 13.59
N ILE A 125 6.61 3.76 14.16
CA ILE A 125 7.54 4.54 14.99
C ILE A 125 7.00 4.50 16.40
N VAL A 126 7.83 4.11 17.35
CA VAL A 126 7.53 4.16 18.79
C VAL A 126 8.26 5.32 19.42
N VAL A 127 7.53 6.14 20.14
CA VAL A 127 8.07 7.18 21.01
C VAL A 127 7.76 6.80 22.45
N ARG A 128 8.78 6.53 23.25
CA ARG A 128 8.66 6.37 24.71
C ARG A 128 8.57 7.75 25.33
N LEU A 129 7.55 7.96 26.16
CA LEU A 129 7.23 9.25 26.81
C LEU A 129 7.56 9.26 28.30
N THR A 130 7.87 8.10 28.88
CA THR A 130 8.21 7.92 30.29
C THR A 130 9.63 7.41 30.45
N ASP A 131 10.22 7.56 31.64
CA ASP A 131 11.55 7.17 32.09
C ASP A 131 12.70 7.85 31.32
N SER A 132 12.81 7.57 30.03
CA SER A 132 13.82 8.15 29.13
C SER A 132 13.17 8.36 27.78
N ILE A 133 12.95 9.62 27.39
CA ILE A 133 12.34 9.97 26.11
C ILE A 133 13.27 9.53 24.98
N HIS A 134 12.80 8.62 24.14
CA HIS A 134 13.50 8.18 22.94
C HIS A 134 12.50 7.66 21.90
N ALA A 135 12.91 7.68 20.63
CA ALA A 135 12.13 7.17 19.54
C ALA A 135 12.93 6.20 18.67
N TYR A 136 12.23 5.20 18.13
CA TYR A 136 12.84 4.22 17.24
C TYR A 136 11.83 3.74 16.17
N ASN A 137 12.37 3.35 15.02
CA ASN A 137 11.62 2.64 14.00
C ASN A 137 11.52 1.16 14.38
N ALA A 138 10.37 0.58 14.09
CA ALA A 138 10.14 -0.85 14.20
C ALA A 138 9.26 -1.34 13.06
N GLU A 139 9.28 -2.65 12.85
CA GLU A 139 8.51 -3.30 11.79
C GLU A 139 7.65 -4.41 12.37
N ARG A 140 6.45 -4.58 11.81
CA ARG A 140 5.63 -5.75 12.09
C ARG A 140 6.24 -6.97 11.40
N LYS A 141 6.03 -8.13 11.97
CA LYS A 141 6.46 -9.38 11.36
C LYS A 141 5.82 -9.52 9.98
N VAL A 142 6.66 -9.64 8.95
CA VAL A 142 6.23 -9.86 7.56
C VAL A 142 6.56 -11.29 7.17
N SER A 143 5.59 -11.97 6.60
CA SER A 143 5.76 -13.25 5.92
C SER A 143 5.59 -13.10 4.42
N ILE A 144 6.31 -13.94 3.68
CA ILE A 144 6.27 -14.00 2.22
C ILE A 144 5.54 -15.28 1.82
N LYS A 145 4.52 -15.13 0.94
CA LYS A 145 3.80 -16.26 0.35
C LYS A 145 3.98 -16.24 -1.16
N GLU A 146 4.57 -17.29 -1.70
CA GLU A 146 4.65 -17.47 -3.15
C GLU A 146 3.29 -17.87 -3.71
N LYS A 147 2.89 -17.25 -4.81
CA LYS A 147 1.71 -17.60 -5.59
C LYS A 147 2.09 -17.90 -7.03
N ALA A 148 1.49 -18.96 -7.57
CA ALA A 148 1.58 -19.33 -8.98
C ALA A 148 0.15 -19.43 -9.51
N ILE A 149 -0.26 -18.45 -10.32
CA ILE A 149 -1.63 -18.31 -10.80
C ILE A 149 -1.60 -18.06 -12.31
N GLY A 150 -2.57 -18.61 -13.03
CA GLY A 150 -2.78 -18.34 -14.44
C GLY A 150 -4.25 -18.29 -14.79
N GLY A 151 -4.54 -17.76 -15.97
CA GLY A 151 -5.87 -17.65 -16.50
C GLY A 151 -5.85 -17.49 -18.01
N GLU A 152 -7.04 -17.36 -18.56
CA GLU A 152 -7.33 -17.13 -19.98
C GLU A 152 -8.10 -15.82 -20.13
N ILE A 153 -7.87 -15.10 -21.21
CA ILE A 153 -8.56 -13.86 -21.51
C ILE A 153 -9.96 -14.17 -22.04
N GLU A 154 -10.96 -13.70 -21.33
CA GLU A 154 -12.37 -13.72 -21.72
C GLU A 154 -12.88 -12.30 -22.03
N ASN A 155 -12.42 -11.31 -21.27
CA ASN A 155 -12.82 -9.90 -21.36
C ASN A 155 -11.59 -8.99 -21.56
N ASN A 156 -10.78 -8.86 -20.53
CA ASN A 156 -9.53 -8.12 -20.55
C ASN A 156 -8.63 -8.57 -19.39
N LEU A 157 -7.33 -8.27 -19.48
CA LEU A 157 -6.37 -8.71 -18.48
C LEU A 157 -6.74 -8.33 -17.03
N THR A 158 -7.24 -7.13 -16.81
CA THR A 158 -7.54 -6.66 -15.44
C THR A 158 -8.67 -7.48 -14.81
N VAL A 159 -9.76 -7.66 -15.53
CA VAL A 159 -10.93 -8.41 -15.04
C VAL A 159 -10.59 -9.90 -14.87
N ASP A 160 -9.96 -10.48 -15.89
CA ASP A 160 -9.74 -11.93 -15.91
C ASP A 160 -8.64 -12.36 -14.94
N ALA A 161 -7.59 -11.53 -14.73
CA ALA A 161 -6.59 -11.75 -13.71
C ALA A 161 -7.18 -11.65 -12.28
N GLN A 162 -8.06 -10.68 -12.03
CA GLN A 162 -8.75 -10.57 -10.74
C GLN A 162 -9.67 -11.78 -10.50
N ASN A 163 -10.41 -12.22 -11.51
CA ASN A 163 -11.26 -13.42 -11.42
C ASN A 163 -10.43 -14.67 -11.14
N ALA A 164 -9.21 -14.75 -11.67
CA ALA A 164 -8.26 -15.82 -11.38
C ALA A 164 -7.64 -15.73 -9.97
N GLY A 165 -7.87 -14.65 -9.21
CA GLY A 165 -7.35 -14.45 -7.87
C GLY A 165 -5.99 -13.74 -7.81
N ILE A 166 -5.55 -13.10 -8.90
CA ILE A 166 -4.36 -12.27 -8.94
C ILE A 166 -4.70 -10.90 -8.38
N SER A 167 -3.90 -10.40 -7.43
CA SER A 167 -4.11 -9.08 -6.85
C SER A 167 -3.93 -7.96 -7.91
N GLN A 168 -4.62 -6.83 -7.73
CA GLN A 168 -4.53 -5.70 -8.66
C GLN A 168 -3.09 -5.22 -8.87
N ASN A 169 -2.28 -5.23 -7.80
CA ASN A 169 -0.87 -4.85 -7.89
C ASN A 169 -0.06 -5.85 -8.72
N ALA A 170 -0.28 -7.16 -8.55
CA ALA A 170 0.38 -8.19 -9.35
C ALA A 170 -0.06 -8.13 -10.83
N THR A 171 -1.34 -7.88 -11.08
CA THR A 171 -1.86 -7.68 -12.44
C THR A 171 -1.21 -6.47 -13.13
N TYR A 172 -1.07 -5.37 -12.40
CA TYR A 172 -0.38 -4.18 -12.92
C TYR A 172 1.08 -4.47 -13.25
N GLN A 173 1.80 -5.20 -12.37
CA GLN A 173 3.19 -5.58 -12.63
C GLN A 173 3.30 -6.55 -13.82
N LEU A 174 2.37 -7.51 -13.96
CA LEU A 174 2.29 -8.39 -15.12
C LEU A 174 2.15 -7.60 -16.42
N GLY A 175 1.26 -6.62 -16.45
CA GLY A 175 1.12 -5.69 -17.58
C GLY A 175 2.42 -4.94 -17.88
N GLN A 176 3.08 -4.39 -16.86
CA GLN A 176 4.33 -3.65 -17.03
C GLN A 176 5.50 -4.51 -17.57
N ILE A 177 5.55 -5.79 -17.21
CA ILE A 177 6.60 -6.72 -17.68
C ILE A 177 6.51 -6.88 -19.19
N PHE A 178 5.31 -7.01 -19.73
CA PHE A 178 5.08 -7.27 -21.14
C PHE A 178 4.67 -6.04 -21.96
N ASP A 179 4.60 -4.85 -21.35
CA ASP A 179 4.12 -3.61 -21.98
C ASP A 179 4.82 -3.26 -23.31
N TYR A 180 6.07 -3.69 -23.50
CA TYR A 180 6.81 -3.52 -24.74
C TYR A 180 6.55 -4.63 -25.77
N THR A 181 6.09 -5.79 -25.32
CA THR A 181 6.03 -7.01 -26.15
C THR A 181 4.60 -7.30 -26.61
N ILE A 182 3.61 -6.97 -25.79
CA ILE A 182 2.20 -7.33 -25.99
C ILE A 182 1.35 -6.07 -26.10
N ASP A 183 0.51 -6.01 -27.13
CA ASP A 183 -0.53 -4.99 -27.24
C ASP A 183 -1.77 -5.41 -26.45
N PHE A 184 -1.86 -4.98 -25.20
CA PHE A 184 -2.98 -5.30 -24.32
C PHE A 184 -4.34 -4.81 -24.81
N PHE A 185 -4.39 -3.89 -25.79
CA PHE A 185 -5.63 -3.46 -26.46
C PHE A 185 -6.09 -4.41 -27.55
N ARG A 186 -5.23 -5.36 -27.94
CA ARG A 186 -5.51 -6.35 -28.98
C ARG A 186 -5.54 -7.78 -28.45
N LEU A 187 -5.68 -7.94 -27.13
CA LEU A 187 -5.91 -9.25 -26.55
C LEU A 187 -7.19 -9.85 -27.09
N GLN A 188 -7.14 -11.14 -27.37
CA GLN A 188 -8.26 -11.92 -27.86
C GLN A 188 -8.70 -12.94 -26.83
N LYS A 189 -9.96 -13.32 -26.90
CA LYS A 189 -10.47 -14.45 -26.15
C LYS A 189 -9.65 -15.69 -26.47
N GLY A 190 -9.18 -16.38 -25.42
CA GLY A 190 -8.32 -17.54 -25.55
C GLY A 190 -6.82 -17.26 -25.36
N ASP A 191 -6.38 -15.98 -25.38
CA ASP A 191 -5.01 -15.63 -24.97
C ASP A 191 -4.82 -16.00 -23.50
N LYS A 192 -3.59 -16.44 -23.12
CA LYS A 192 -3.35 -16.98 -21.79
C LYS A 192 -2.27 -16.21 -21.05
N PHE A 193 -2.39 -16.15 -19.74
CA PHE A 193 -1.38 -15.55 -18.86
C PHE A 193 -1.09 -16.45 -17.65
N LYS A 194 0.17 -16.39 -17.15
CA LYS A 194 0.58 -16.99 -15.88
C LYS A 194 1.57 -16.07 -15.19
N ILE A 195 1.56 -16.10 -13.86
CA ILE A 195 2.48 -15.31 -13.04
C ILE A 195 2.88 -16.10 -11.79
N ILE A 196 4.17 -16.04 -11.47
CA ILE A 196 4.73 -16.54 -10.20
C ILE A 196 5.29 -15.31 -9.47
N TYR A 197 4.78 -15.06 -8.28
CA TYR A 197 5.12 -13.87 -7.53
C TYR A 197 5.05 -14.07 -6.02
N ASP A 198 5.78 -13.26 -5.29
CA ASP A 198 5.78 -13.23 -3.84
C ASP A 198 4.87 -12.10 -3.34
N GLU A 199 3.94 -12.44 -2.45
CA GLU A 199 3.12 -11.49 -1.71
C GLU A 199 3.58 -11.39 -0.27
N ARG A 200 3.57 -10.15 0.25
CA ARG A 200 3.86 -9.85 1.65
C ARG A 200 2.58 -9.85 2.47
N TYR A 201 2.67 -10.43 3.65
CA TYR A 201 1.61 -10.42 4.65
C TYR A 201 2.15 -9.99 6.00
N VAL A 202 1.50 -9.03 6.63
CA VAL A 202 1.76 -8.66 8.02
C VAL A 202 0.99 -9.64 8.91
N GLU A 203 1.67 -10.19 9.92
CA GLU A 203 1.10 -11.14 10.87
C GLU A 203 0.37 -12.31 10.17
N ASP A 204 0.94 -12.78 9.06
CA ASP A 204 0.49 -13.90 8.23
C ASP A 204 -0.88 -13.73 7.56
N THR A 205 -1.64 -12.67 7.87
CA THR A 205 -3.03 -12.51 7.42
C THR A 205 -3.28 -11.22 6.64
N ILE A 206 -2.64 -10.12 6.99
CA ILE A 206 -2.94 -8.80 6.41
C ILE A 206 -2.08 -8.59 5.17
N TYR A 207 -2.71 -8.51 4.00
CA TYR A 207 -2.03 -8.28 2.73
C TYR A 207 -1.26 -6.95 2.73
N ALA A 208 0.05 -7.00 2.46
CA ALA A 208 0.96 -5.85 2.47
C ALA A 208 1.59 -5.56 1.09
N GLY A 209 1.04 -6.14 0.02
CA GLY A 209 1.48 -5.87 -1.35
C GLY A 209 2.29 -7.00 -1.97
N VAL A 210 2.74 -6.78 -3.20
CA VAL A 210 3.61 -7.68 -3.94
C VAL A 210 5.06 -7.34 -3.63
N GLU A 211 5.84 -8.33 -3.21
CA GLU A 211 7.28 -8.20 -3.02
C GLU A 211 8.00 -8.15 -4.36
N LYS A 212 7.82 -9.19 -5.16
CA LYS A 212 8.37 -9.26 -6.52
C LYS A 212 7.63 -10.28 -7.39
N VAL A 213 7.60 -10.04 -8.68
CA VAL A 213 7.24 -11.07 -9.66
C VAL A 213 8.52 -11.84 -10.02
N LYS A 214 8.48 -13.16 -9.85
CA LYS A 214 9.62 -14.07 -10.16
C LYS A 214 9.66 -14.45 -11.62
N ALA A 215 8.48 -14.83 -12.15
CA ALA A 215 8.33 -15.21 -13.54
C ALA A 215 6.93 -14.86 -14.04
N ALA A 216 6.82 -14.59 -15.32
CA ALA A 216 5.55 -14.38 -15.99
C ALA A 216 5.56 -15.02 -17.37
N TYR A 217 4.38 -15.42 -17.81
CA TYR A 217 4.11 -15.99 -19.13
C TYR A 217 2.89 -15.32 -19.72
N PHE A 218 2.93 -15.07 -21.01
CA PHE A 218 1.79 -14.62 -21.77
C PHE A 218 1.75 -15.34 -23.14
N GLU A 219 0.60 -15.87 -23.53
CA GLU A 219 0.33 -16.36 -24.88
C GLU A 219 -0.58 -15.33 -25.56
N TRP A 220 -0.08 -14.73 -26.62
CA TRP A 220 -0.78 -13.71 -27.38
C TRP A 220 -0.76 -14.03 -28.86
N GLY A 221 -1.95 -14.19 -29.44
CA GLY A 221 -2.08 -14.57 -30.84
C GLY A 221 -1.41 -15.91 -31.18
N GLY A 222 -1.45 -16.87 -30.26
CA GLY A 222 -0.82 -18.19 -30.39
C GLY A 222 0.70 -18.23 -30.20
N LYS A 223 1.32 -17.09 -29.89
CA LYS A 223 2.76 -17.01 -29.60
C LYS A 223 3.01 -16.86 -28.11
N ALA A 224 3.92 -17.68 -27.59
CA ALA A 224 4.35 -17.66 -26.19
C ALA A 224 5.42 -16.61 -25.94
N TYR A 225 5.32 -15.92 -24.79
CA TYR A 225 6.27 -14.94 -24.30
C TYR A 225 6.56 -15.24 -22.83
N TYR A 226 7.83 -15.26 -22.47
CA TYR A 226 8.29 -15.55 -21.11
C TYR A 226 9.05 -14.36 -20.54
N ALA A 227 8.98 -14.20 -19.23
CA ALA A 227 9.72 -13.20 -18.50
C ALA A 227 10.19 -13.79 -17.17
N PHE A 228 11.48 -13.75 -16.93
CA PHE A 228 12.13 -14.25 -15.70
C PHE A 228 12.83 -13.09 -15.00
N ASN A 229 12.54 -12.90 -13.73
CA ASN A 229 13.26 -11.92 -12.92
C ASN A 229 14.64 -12.48 -12.57
N PHE A 230 15.68 -11.77 -12.95
CA PHE A 230 17.07 -12.15 -12.68
C PHE A 230 17.87 -10.94 -12.16
N THR A 231 18.74 -11.20 -11.18
CA THR A 231 19.66 -10.18 -10.64
C THR A 231 21.03 -10.38 -11.28
N THR A 232 21.44 -9.45 -12.14
CA THR A 232 22.71 -9.52 -12.87
C THR A 232 23.89 -9.03 -12.04
N ASP A 233 23.66 -8.14 -11.09
CA ASP A 233 24.69 -7.60 -10.20
C ASP A 233 24.12 -7.57 -8.77
N SER A 234 24.50 -8.57 -7.97
CA SER A 234 24.05 -8.69 -6.59
C SER A 234 24.62 -7.61 -5.67
N ILE A 235 25.76 -7.00 -6.03
CA ILE A 235 26.39 -5.94 -5.25
C ILE A 235 25.66 -4.62 -5.48
N LYS A 236 25.28 -4.33 -6.73
CA LYS A 236 24.54 -3.11 -7.09
C LYS A 236 23.03 -3.27 -7.00
N GLY A 237 22.53 -4.48 -6.69
CA GLY A 237 21.10 -4.77 -6.62
C GLY A 237 20.37 -4.60 -7.97
N THR A 238 21.08 -4.71 -9.09
CA THR A 238 20.50 -4.54 -10.42
C THR A 238 19.75 -5.80 -10.82
N SER A 239 18.43 -5.70 -10.88
CA SER A 239 17.55 -6.77 -11.33
C SER A 239 16.73 -6.34 -12.54
N GLY A 240 16.35 -7.29 -13.37
CA GLY A 240 15.53 -7.07 -14.56
C GLY A 240 14.79 -8.32 -14.97
N TYR A 241 13.91 -8.16 -15.95
CA TYR A 241 13.25 -9.30 -16.58
C TYR A 241 13.98 -9.68 -17.87
N TYR A 242 14.09 -10.98 -18.10
CA TYR A 242 14.78 -11.58 -19.24
C TYR A 242 13.85 -12.61 -19.90
N ASP A 243 13.91 -12.69 -21.22
CA ASP A 243 13.21 -13.74 -21.99
C ASP A 243 13.89 -15.11 -21.83
N GLU A 244 13.32 -16.12 -22.47
CA GLU A 244 13.84 -17.50 -22.45
C GLU A 244 15.23 -17.66 -23.09
N ASN A 245 15.69 -16.67 -23.86
CA ASN A 245 17.01 -16.64 -24.51
C ASN A 245 18.03 -15.83 -23.69
N GLY A 246 17.63 -15.30 -22.55
CA GLY A 246 18.47 -14.45 -21.70
C GLY A 246 18.60 -13.01 -22.19
N ASN A 247 17.77 -12.57 -23.14
CA ASN A 247 17.74 -11.18 -23.55
C ASN A 247 16.95 -10.35 -22.54
N MET A 248 17.51 -9.21 -22.10
CA MET A 248 16.82 -8.33 -21.18
C MET A 248 15.54 -7.77 -21.83
N MET A 249 14.41 -7.96 -21.17
CA MET A 249 13.17 -7.32 -21.55
C MET A 249 13.28 -5.82 -21.28
N LYS A 250 13.25 -5.01 -22.31
CA LYS A 250 13.41 -3.56 -22.19
C LYS A 250 12.22 -2.98 -21.43
N ARG A 251 12.49 -2.22 -20.40
CA ARG A 251 11.48 -1.29 -19.88
C ARG A 251 11.20 -0.28 -20.97
N MET A 252 9.94 -0.15 -21.34
CA MET A 252 9.55 0.67 -22.47
C MET A 252 9.95 2.12 -22.32
N PHE A 253 9.71 2.71 -21.16
CA PHE A 253 9.90 4.13 -20.96
C PHE A 253 10.73 4.45 -19.71
N LEU A 254 11.55 5.48 -19.81
CA LEU A 254 12.09 6.15 -18.65
C LEU A 254 10.93 6.69 -17.79
N LYS A 255 11.11 6.68 -16.49
CA LYS A 255 10.12 7.18 -15.52
C LYS A 255 9.78 8.67 -15.74
N SER A 256 10.72 9.43 -16.30
CA SER A 256 10.60 10.84 -16.63
C SER A 256 11.54 11.21 -17.78
N PRO A 257 11.15 12.16 -18.65
CA PRO A 257 12.02 12.73 -19.66
C PRO A 257 13.07 13.69 -19.09
N LEU A 258 13.01 14.02 -17.80
CA LEU A 258 13.88 14.98 -17.13
C LEU A 258 14.50 14.36 -15.88
N ASP A 259 15.74 14.71 -15.56
CA ASP A 259 16.41 14.28 -14.33
C ASP A 259 15.97 15.11 -13.11
N ILE A 260 15.78 16.42 -13.30
CA ILE A 260 15.34 17.36 -12.27
C ILE A 260 14.07 18.04 -12.76
N PHE A 261 12.96 17.86 -12.02
CA PHE A 261 11.67 18.40 -12.41
C PHE A 261 10.69 18.48 -11.24
N ARG A 262 9.64 19.29 -11.43
CA ARG A 262 8.43 19.26 -10.63
C ARG A 262 7.24 18.98 -11.55
N ILE A 263 6.40 18.02 -11.19
CA ILE A 263 5.13 17.77 -11.92
C ILE A 263 4.15 18.87 -11.50
N THR A 264 3.72 19.67 -12.47
CA THR A 264 2.74 20.75 -12.28
C THR A 264 1.32 20.32 -12.65
N SER A 265 1.20 19.35 -13.57
CA SER A 265 -0.08 18.74 -13.93
C SER A 265 0.13 17.28 -14.31
N LYS A 266 -0.71 16.41 -13.77
CA LYS A 266 -0.73 14.99 -14.12
C LYS A 266 -1.66 14.74 -15.31
N PHE A 267 -1.39 13.63 -16.00
CA PHE A 267 -2.29 13.09 -17.01
C PHE A 267 -3.70 12.85 -16.42
N GLY A 268 -4.76 13.30 -17.07
CA GLY A 268 -6.14 13.10 -16.64
C GLY A 268 -7.11 14.12 -17.24
N MET A 269 -8.40 13.83 -17.13
CA MET A 269 -9.46 14.76 -17.57
C MET A 269 -9.49 15.98 -16.63
N ARG A 270 -9.44 17.18 -17.22
CA ARG A 270 -9.57 18.44 -16.50
C ARG A 270 -10.48 19.42 -17.22
N VAL A 271 -11.13 20.28 -16.45
CA VAL A 271 -11.89 21.40 -17.01
C VAL A 271 -10.89 22.43 -17.54
N HIS A 272 -11.00 22.79 -18.80
CA HIS A 272 -10.14 23.83 -19.39
C HIS A 272 -10.47 25.19 -18.74
N PRO A 273 -9.48 25.89 -18.16
CA PRO A 273 -9.75 27.08 -17.33
C PRO A 273 -10.44 28.22 -18.08
N VAL A 274 -10.29 28.30 -19.41
CA VAL A 274 -10.89 29.36 -20.24
C VAL A 274 -12.14 28.90 -20.95
N LEU A 275 -12.22 27.61 -21.38
CA LEU A 275 -13.33 27.12 -22.18
C LEU A 275 -14.42 26.41 -21.38
N HIS A 276 -14.22 26.22 -20.06
CA HIS A 276 -15.12 25.51 -19.15
C HIS A 276 -15.66 24.16 -19.68
N ARG A 277 -14.90 23.52 -20.57
CA ARG A 277 -15.24 22.22 -21.16
C ARG A 277 -14.27 21.15 -20.65
N MET A 278 -14.78 19.96 -20.45
CA MET A 278 -13.94 18.79 -20.20
C MET A 278 -13.05 18.56 -21.42
N LYS A 279 -11.74 18.68 -21.24
CA LYS A 279 -10.76 18.42 -22.28
C LYS A 279 -9.98 17.17 -21.91
N GLY A 280 -9.86 16.24 -22.86
CA GLY A 280 -9.21 14.95 -22.65
C GLY A 280 -7.74 15.05 -22.24
N PRO A 281 -7.10 13.94 -21.96
CA PRO A 281 -5.75 13.89 -21.43
C PRO A 281 -4.73 14.43 -22.43
N PHE A 282 -4.01 15.48 -22.05
CA PHE A 282 -3.01 16.10 -22.92
C PHE A 282 -1.58 15.69 -22.62
N GLY A 283 -1.32 14.99 -21.51
CA GLY A 283 0.01 14.62 -21.07
C GLY A 283 0.33 15.08 -19.64
N THR A 284 1.53 14.78 -19.20
CA THR A 284 2.06 15.24 -17.91
C THR A 284 2.89 16.51 -18.13
N ASP A 285 2.59 17.55 -17.38
CA ASP A 285 3.31 18.82 -17.45
C ASP A 285 4.46 18.81 -16.42
N TYR A 286 5.67 18.95 -16.92
CA TYR A 286 6.91 19.01 -16.15
C TYR A 286 7.42 20.45 -16.12
N ALA A 287 7.67 21.00 -14.93
CA ALA A 287 8.35 22.28 -14.77
C ALA A 287 9.83 22.05 -14.42
N ALA A 288 10.70 22.66 -15.20
CA ALA A 288 12.15 22.67 -15.01
C ALA A 288 12.74 24.01 -15.47
N PRO A 289 13.93 24.40 -15.00
CA PRO A 289 14.62 25.59 -15.50
C PRO A 289 14.84 25.51 -17.02
N THR A 290 14.76 26.67 -17.70
CA THR A 290 15.05 26.75 -19.14
C THR A 290 16.46 26.25 -19.42
N GLY A 291 16.59 25.38 -20.44
CA GLY A 291 17.88 24.74 -20.80
C GLY A 291 18.08 23.36 -20.16
N THR A 292 17.19 22.91 -19.27
CA THR A 292 17.24 21.53 -18.75
C THR A 292 17.11 20.54 -19.91
N PRO A 293 18.04 19.57 -20.07
CA PRO A 293 17.98 18.59 -21.14
C PRO A 293 16.74 17.70 -21.02
N ILE A 294 15.99 17.59 -22.11
CA ILE A 294 14.86 16.67 -22.24
C ILE A 294 15.35 15.43 -22.97
N ARG A 295 15.23 14.25 -22.36
CA ARG A 295 15.57 12.97 -22.95
C ARG A 295 14.33 12.28 -23.51
N VAL A 296 14.52 11.59 -24.63
CA VAL A 296 13.51 10.66 -25.14
C VAL A 296 13.33 9.53 -24.10
N THR A 297 12.10 9.29 -23.73
CA THR A 297 11.78 8.32 -22.67
C THR A 297 12.03 6.86 -23.05
N ALA A 298 12.13 6.56 -24.36
CA ALA A 298 12.49 5.24 -24.88
C ALA A 298 13.23 5.35 -26.20
N ALA A 299 13.90 4.29 -26.63
CA ALA A 299 14.47 4.18 -27.97
C ALA A 299 13.36 4.33 -29.01
N GLY A 300 13.63 5.03 -30.13
CA GLY A 300 12.63 5.26 -31.18
C GLY A 300 13.18 6.09 -32.31
N THR A 301 12.33 6.34 -33.30
CA THR A 301 12.62 7.15 -34.49
C THR A 301 11.91 8.48 -34.38
N VAL A 302 12.61 9.58 -34.55
CA VAL A 302 12.00 10.91 -34.69
C VAL A 302 11.16 10.93 -35.95
N ILE A 303 9.84 11.08 -35.80
CA ILE A 303 8.92 11.16 -36.94
C ILE A 303 8.48 12.58 -37.26
N GLN A 304 8.65 13.49 -36.33
CA GLN A 304 8.34 14.90 -36.52
C GLN A 304 9.16 15.77 -35.52
N ALA A 305 9.76 16.84 -36.03
CA ALA A 305 10.42 17.87 -35.23
C ALA A 305 10.14 19.24 -35.88
N GLY A 306 9.73 20.23 -35.12
CA GLY A 306 9.37 21.53 -35.67
C GLY A 306 8.73 22.47 -34.65
N TYR A 307 8.08 23.49 -35.15
CA TYR A 307 7.36 24.52 -34.40
C TYR A 307 5.89 24.61 -34.83
N SER A 308 5.00 24.78 -33.87
CA SER A 308 3.63 25.20 -34.12
C SER A 308 3.16 26.16 -33.02
N SER A 309 2.17 27.01 -33.31
CA SER A 309 1.64 27.98 -32.35
C SER A 309 1.07 27.33 -31.08
N GLY A 310 0.51 26.14 -31.18
CA GLY A 310 -0.08 25.41 -30.05
C GLY A 310 0.92 24.58 -29.25
N ASN A 311 1.99 24.06 -29.89
CA ASN A 311 2.94 23.14 -29.26
C ASN A 311 4.32 23.79 -28.94
N GLY A 312 4.55 25.02 -29.41
CA GLY A 312 5.89 25.59 -29.39
C GLY A 312 6.85 24.75 -30.23
N ASN A 313 8.15 24.72 -29.86
CA ASN A 313 9.08 23.74 -30.41
C ASN A 313 8.69 22.36 -29.87
N TYR A 314 8.61 21.38 -30.75
CA TYR A 314 8.18 20.04 -30.38
C TYR A 314 8.91 18.95 -31.16
N VAL A 315 8.97 17.76 -30.57
CA VAL A 315 9.47 16.53 -31.20
C VAL A 315 8.49 15.39 -30.95
N LYS A 316 8.20 14.61 -31.99
CA LYS A 316 7.49 13.35 -31.92
C LYS A 316 8.44 12.19 -32.18
N VAL A 317 8.37 11.17 -31.35
CA VAL A 317 9.20 9.95 -31.45
C VAL A 317 8.30 8.74 -31.47
N ARG A 318 8.38 7.97 -32.55
CA ARG A 318 7.73 6.66 -32.64
C ARG A 318 8.66 5.60 -32.08
N HIS A 319 8.20 4.91 -31.03
CA HIS A 319 8.93 3.85 -30.35
C HIS A 319 8.69 2.47 -30.97
N ASN A 320 7.47 2.25 -31.40
CA ASN A 320 7.03 1.05 -32.12
C ASN A 320 5.71 1.33 -32.84
N ASN A 321 4.98 0.27 -33.25
CA ASN A 321 3.69 0.42 -33.94
C ASN A 321 2.55 0.90 -33.02
N MET A 322 2.72 0.84 -31.70
CA MET A 322 1.72 1.19 -30.69
C MET A 322 1.95 2.56 -30.06
N TYR A 323 3.21 2.91 -29.82
CA TYR A 323 3.55 4.03 -28.96
C TYR A 323 4.33 5.11 -29.67
N THR A 324 3.83 6.32 -29.51
CA THR A 324 4.50 7.56 -29.93
C THR A 324 4.48 8.52 -28.75
N THR A 325 5.63 9.09 -28.39
CA THR A 325 5.70 10.18 -27.42
C THR A 325 5.86 11.52 -28.13
N GLN A 326 5.40 12.57 -27.47
CA GLN A 326 5.53 13.94 -27.94
C GLN A 326 6.05 14.83 -26.81
N TYR A 327 7.04 15.63 -27.12
CA TYR A 327 7.70 16.57 -26.22
C TYR A 327 7.41 17.97 -26.73
N LEU A 328 6.79 18.82 -25.91
CA LEU A 328 6.26 20.12 -26.31
C LEU A 328 6.95 21.26 -25.55
N HIS A 329 6.76 22.48 -26.05
CA HIS A 329 7.18 23.72 -25.41
C HIS A 329 8.70 23.77 -25.07
N MET A 330 9.52 23.16 -25.89
CA MET A 330 10.95 23.14 -25.72
C MET A 330 11.57 24.49 -26.12
N SER A 331 12.60 24.93 -25.40
CA SER A 331 13.35 26.13 -25.79
C SER A 331 14.15 25.94 -27.10
N LYS A 332 14.67 24.72 -27.34
CA LYS A 332 15.46 24.37 -28.51
C LYS A 332 15.32 22.89 -28.84
N ILE A 333 15.23 22.55 -30.13
CA ILE A 333 15.26 21.19 -30.65
C ILE A 333 16.72 20.80 -30.91
N LEU A 334 17.18 19.70 -30.30
CA LEU A 334 18.51 19.12 -30.50
C LEU A 334 18.45 17.83 -31.33
N ALA A 335 17.28 17.12 -31.31
CA ALA A 335 17.06 15.90 -32.06
C ALA A 335 16.81 16.20 -33.56
N ARG A 336 17.33 15.33 -34.42
CA ARG A 336 17.13 15.38 -35.87
C ARG A 336 16.56 14.08 -36.39
#